data_78f8c93923cdf477c3e2c04e1527bc1e
#
_entry.id   78f8c93923cdf477c3e2c04e1527bc1e
#
_cell.length_a   1.000
_cell.length_b   1.000
_cell.length_c   1.000
_cell.angle_alpha   90.00
_cell.angle_beta   90.00
_cell.angle_gamma   90.00
#
_symmetry.space_group_name_H-M   'P 1'
#
loop_
_entity.id
_entity.type
_entity.pdbx_description
1 polymer ?
#
loop_
_entity_poly.entity_id
_entity_poly.type
_entity_poly.pdbx_seq_one_letter_code
_entity_poly.pdbx_strand_id
1 'polypeptide(L)'
;MNGAGTIRVANAQGFWGDSLEAPLLQMQQGPIDYLTLDYLAEVTMSILQKQRARDGNAGYARDFVEMIGRGARDIVERGIKVVANAGGVHPIACAEATALALQRAGFSNGMKIGVVLGDDILPRLDELLDRGVPLFNMDTGEPLSAIRAQVQSANVYLGAAPIAEALGLGAQIVITGRCADAALTLGPAIHEFGWPMDDWTRLAAGTVAGHAIECGTQSTGGNCQYDWESIPDFDNIGYPIAEIGRTGDVVITKHQGTGGRVNVPGVTEQLLYEIGDPGTYITPDVIADFTSIELSQDGLDRVRLSGVAGRPATDFYKVSISYSSGFRAIGLLVYGWPDAARKARKAEEILRARLGRLDLTFDAIHAEYIGANACHGDALSGPFHPDTPEVALRFGVRGSDRKAVERFTREIAPLALNGPPVVTYVGGRPKVEEVVAYWPALIPKSEVSWNVVMREVHA
;
A
#
# COMPACT_ATOMS: atom_id res chain seq x y z
N MET A 1 -8.51 -24.31 21.11
CA MET A 1 -8.99 -23.06 21.71
C MET A 1 -8.06 -22.74 22.88
N ASN A 2 -7.08 -21.87 22.63
CA ASN A 2 -6.19 -21.41 23.69
C ASN A 2 -6.98 -20.44 24.58
N GLY A 3 -7.05 -20.73 25.87
CA GLY A 3 -7.71 -19.89 26.88
C GLY A 3 -6.98 -18.56 27.16
N ALA A 4 -6.23 -18.05 26.25
CA ALA A 4 -5.55 -16.77 26.36
C ALA A 4 -6.53 -15.66 25.95
N GLY A 5 -6.79 -14.73 26.87
CA GLY A 5 -7.60 -13.54 26.58
C GLY A 5 -6.98 -12.55 25.59
N THR A 6 -5.86 -12.92 24.93
CA THR A 6 -5.07 -12.05 24.03
C THR A 6 -4.56 -12.85 22.84
N ILE A 7 -4.60 -12.25 21.64
CA ILE A 7 -3.96 -12.76 20.42
C ILE A 7 -2.79 -11.86 20.01
N ARG A 8 -1.81 -12.43 19.32
CA ARG A 8 -0.65 -11.73 18.76
C ARG A 8 -0.75 -11.71 17.25
N VAL A 9 -1.05 -10.55 16.70
CA VAL A 9 -1.14 -10.32 15.25
C VAL A 9 0.13 -9.58 14.83
N ALA A 10 0.97 -10.25 14.05
CA ALA A 10 2.21 -9.68 13.52
C ALA A 10 2.01 -9.20 12.09
N ASN A 11 2.55 -8.05 11.75
CA ASN A 11 2.69 -7.62 10.35
C ASN A 11 4.11 -7.93 9.85
N ALA A 12 4.26 -8.21 8.56
CA ALA A 12 5.56 -8.42 7.95
C ALA A 12 5.64 -7.97 6.47
N GLN A 13 4.66 -7.20 6.03
CA GLN A 13 4.61 -6.62 4.69
C GLN A 13 3.77 -5.35 4.77
N GLY A 14 4.36 -4.19 4.50
CA GLY A 14 3.63 -2.91 4.47
C GLY A 14 3.26 -2.46 3.06
N PHE A 15 3.89 -3.01 2.03
CA PHE A 15 3.58 -2.74 0.61
C PHE A 15 4.20 -3.80 -0.29
N TRP A 16 3.73 -3.91 -1.54
CA TRP A 16 4.33 -4.82 -2.52
C TRP A 16 5.72 -4.36 -2.93
N GLY A 17 6.75 -5.09 -2.51
CA GLY A 17 8.16 -4.76 -2.68
C GLY A 17 8.91 -4.50 -1.36
N ASP A 18 8.26 -4.72 -0.22
CA ASP A 18 8.89 -4.75 1.10
C ASP A 18 9.77 -6.01 1.25
N SER A 19 10.36 -6.22 2.41
CA SER A 19 11.31 -7.30 2.66
C SER A 19 10.71 -8.69 2.46
N LEU A 20 11.31 -9.49 1.58
CA LEU A 20 10.88 -10.88 1.35
C LEU A 20 11.24 -11.82 2.52
N GLU A 21 12.21 -11.45 3.35
CA GLU A 21 12.66 -12.24 4.50
C GLU A 21 11.86 -11.92 5.78
N ALA A 22 11.29 -10.73 5.88
CA ALA A 22 10.58 -10.29 7.08
C ALA A 22 9.43 -11.25 7.50
N PRO A 23 8.59 -11.76 6.61
CA PRO A 23 7.55 -12.72 7.00
C PRO A 23 8.11 -14.00 7.62
N LEU A 24 9.24 -14.51 7.10
CA LEU A 24 9.89 -15.70 7.62
C LEU A 24 10.48 -15.44 9.00
N LEU A 25 11.16 -14.31 9.16
CA LEU A 25 11.73 -13.89 10.44
C LEU A 25 10.64 -13.68 11.50
N GLN A 26 9.53 -13.02 11.15
CA GLN A 26 8.40 -12.85 12.07
C GLN A 26 7.85 -14.18 12.57
N MET A 27 7.74 -15.19 11.71
CA MET A 27 7.27 -16.51 12.12
C MET A 27 8.28 -17.26 13.01
N GLN A 28 9.60 -17.00 12.85
CA GLN A 28 10.67 -17.76 13.50
C GLN A 28 11.14 -17.15 14.83
N GLN A 29 11.13 -15.84 14.96
CA GLN A 29 11.75 -15.12 16.07
C GLN A 29 10.96 -15.15 17.38
N GLY A 30 9.70 -15.54 17.33
CA GLY A 30 8.88 -15.62 18.56
C GLY A 30 7.45 -16.10 18.31
N PRO A 31 6.64 -16.18 19.37
CA PRO A 31 5.25 -16.60 19.23
C PRO A 31 4.41 -15.50 18.58
N ILE A 32 3.65 -15.89 17.56
CA ILE A 32 2.56 -15.13 16.94
C ILE A 32 1.41 -16.08 16.64
N ASP A 33 0.17 -15.59 16.67
CA ASP A 33 -1.01 -16.37 16.29
C ASP A 33 -1.38 -16.11 14.83
N TYR A 34 -1.18 -14.87 14.38
CA TYR A 34 -1.50 -14.40 13.03
C TYR A 34 -0.34 -13.64 12.42
N LEU A 35 -0.16 -13.85 11.10
CA LEU A 35 0.71 -13.07 10.26
C LEU A 35 -0.13 -12.32 9.23
N THR A 36 -0.10 -11.00 9.25
CA THR A 36 -0.76 -10.14 8.26
C THR A 36 0.23 -9.60 7.26
N LEU A 37 -0.17 -9.53 5.99
CA LEU A 37 0.68 -9.10 4.88
C LEU A 37 -0.13 -8.18 3.97
N ASP A 38 0.24 -6.91 3.92
CA ASP A 38 -0.37 -5.91 3.07
C ASP A 38 0.47 -5.68 1.81
N TYR A 39 -0.11 -6.00 0.66
CA TYR A 39 0.52 -5.85 -0.66
C TYR A 39 -0.09 -4.74 -1.50
N LEU A 40 -1.27 -4.23 -1.12
CA LEU A 40 -2.09 -3.46 -2.04
C LEU A 40 -2.18 -1.98 -1.68
N ALA A 41 -1.67 -1.17 -2.58
CA ALA A 41 -2.00 0.25 -2.70
C ALA A 41 -2.81 0.48 -3.99
N GLU A 42 -3.34 1.68 -4.19
CA GLU A 42 -4.16 2.05 -5.35
C GLU A 42 -3.42 1.79 -6.68
N VAL A 43 -2.13 2.13 -6.74
CA VAL A 43 -1.28 1.90 -7.93
C VAL A 43 -1.04 0.41 -8.18
N THR A 44 -0.93 -0.39 -7.13
CA THR A 44 -0.68 -1.84 -7.21
C THR A 44 -1.78 -2.55 -7.97
N MET A 45 -3.05 -2.20 -7.73
CA MET A 45 -4.20 -2.78 -8.42
C MET A 45 -4.11 -2.62 -9.94
N SER A 46 -3.71 -1.45 -10.42
CA SER A 46 -3.54 -1.19 -11.85
C SER A 46 -2.40 -1.99 -12.47
N ILE A 47 -1.30 -2.18 -11.74
CA ILE A 47 -0.15 -2.98 -12.19
C ILE A 47 -0.58 -4.45 -12.31
N LEU A 48 -1.26 -4.98 -11.31
CA LEU A 48 -1.76 -6.35 -11.29
C LEU A 48 -2.78 -6.59 -12.40
N GLN A 49 -3.67 -5.62 -12.67
CA GLN A 49 -4.61 -5.70 -13.78
C GLN A 49 -3.92 -5.75 -15.14
N LYS A 50 -2.87 -4.94 -15.35
CA LYS A 50 -2.05 -5.02 -16.57
C LYS A 50 -1.33 -6.35 -16.71
N GLN A 51 -0.87 -6.94 -15.61
CA GLN A 51 -0.27 -8.27 -15.63
C GLN A 51 -1.31 -9.32 -16.02
N ARG A 52 -2.51 -9.28 -15.42
CA ARG A 52 -3.61 -10.20 -15.76
C ARG A 52 -4.06 -10.08 -17.22
N ALA A 53 -4.08 -8.87 -17.77
CA ALA A 53 -4.43 -8.65 -19.17
C ALA A 53 -3.42 -9.27 -20.16
N ARG A 54 -2.16 -9.47 -19.74
CA ARG A 54 -1.09 -10.09 -20.54
C ARG A 54 -0.99 -11.59 -20.32
N ASP A 55 -1.26 -12.03 -19.11
CA ASP A 55 -1.20 -13.43 -18.68
C ASP A 55 -2.42 -13.68 -17.76
N GLY A 56 -3.41 -14.43 -18.27
CA GLY A 56 -4.66 -14.70 -17.57
C GLY A 56 -4.48 -15.37 -16.20
N ASN A 57 -3.30 -15.96 -15.93
CA ASN A 57 -2.96 -16.58 -14.64
C ASN A 57 -2.20 -15.63 -13.70
N ALA A 58 -1.93 -14.37 -14.11
CA ALA A 58 -1.33 -13.34 -13.27
C ALA A 58 -2.40 -12.46 -12.61
N GLY A 59 -1.98 -11.37 -11.96
CA GLY A 59 -2.86 -10.39 -11.31
C GLY A 59 -2.91 -10.49 -9.79
N TYR A 60 -1.92 -11.15 -9.20
CA TYR A 60 -1.72 -11.27 -7.75
C TYR A 60 -0.23 -11.11 -7.39
N ALA A 61 0.08 -10.88 -6.12
CA ALA A 61 1.45 -10.77 -5.62
C ALA A 61 2.15 -12.13 -5.61
N ARG A 62 3.06 -12.35 -6.56
CA ARG A 62 3.76 -13.66 -6.70
C ARG A 62 4.71 -13.94 -5.54
N ASP A 63 5.28 -12.89 -4.96
CA ASP A 63 6.17 -12.94 -3.79
C ASP A 63 5.49 -13.61 -2.59
N PHE A 64 4.18 -13.37 -2.42
CA PHE A 64 3.38 -14.04 -1.40
C PHE A 64 3.40 -15.56 -1.56
N VAL A 65 3.22 -16.06 -2.77
CA VAL A 65 3.21 -17.51 -3.05
C VAL A 65 4.58 -18.13 -2.75
N GLU A 66 5.66 -17.44 -3.10
CA GLU A 66 7.02 -17.88 -2.78
C GLU A 66 7.23 -17.94 -1.26
N MET A 67 6.83 -16.86 -0.57
CA MET A 67 6.93 -16.76 0.88
C MET A 67 6.17 -17.88 1.59
N ILE A 68 4.93 -18.17 1.18
CA ILE A 68 4.14 -19.27 1.74
C ILE A 68 4.85 -20.62 1.55
N GLY A 69 5.41 -20.87 0.36
CA GLY A 69 6.16 -22.09 0.10
C GLY A 69 7.38 -22.25 1.01
N ARG A 70 8.13 -21.17 1.22
CA ARG A 70 9.30 -21.14 2.12
C ARG A 70 8.93 -21.24 3.61
N GLY A 71 7.85 -20.58 4.00
CA GLY A 71 7.35 -20.54 5.40
C GLY A 71 6.41 -21.68 5.77
N ALA A 72 6.09 -22.59 4.86
CA ALA A 72 5.07 -23.63 5.05
C ALA A 72 5.26 -24.44 6.33
N ARG A 73 6.50 -24.80 6.68
CA ARG A 73 6.82 -25.52 7.91
C ARG A 73 6.44 -24.72 9.15
N ASP A 74 6.87 -23.45 9.23
CA ASP A 74 6.60 -22.58 10.39
C ASP A 74 5.09 -22.34 10.55
N ILE A 75 4.37 -22.14 9.44
CA ILE A 75 2.91 -21.97 9.43
C ILE A 75 2.24 -23.20 10.04
N VAL A 76 2.61 -24.39 9.60
CA VAL A 76 1.96 -25.64 10.05
C VAL A 76 2.38 -26.04 11.47
N GLU A 77 3.69 -26.11 11.74
CA GLU A 77 4.21 -26.62 13.02
C GLU A 77 3.93 -25.66 14.18
N ARG A 78 3.86 -24.34 13.92
CA ARG A 78 3.56 -23.34 14.93
C ARG A 78 2.08 -22.96 15.00
N GLY A 79 1.26 -23.46 14.06
CA GLY A 79 -0.17 -23.16 14.00
C GLY A 79 -0.50 -21.70 13.65
N ILE A 80 0.41 -21.02 12.94
CA ILE A 80 0.23 -19.60 12.55
C ILE A 80 -0.82 -19.52 11.44
N LYS A 81 -1.78 -18.61 11.57
CA LYS A 81 -2.71 -18.28 10.50
C LYS A 81 -2.21 -17.07 9.72
N VAL A 82 -2.34 -17.09 8.39
CA VAL A 82 -1.88 -16.02 7.50
C VAL A 82 -3.08 -15.31 6.88
N VAL A 83 -3.10 -13.99 6.91
CA VAL A 83 -4.13 -13.16 6.29
C VAL A 83 -3.47 -12.13 5.39
N ALA A 84 -3.78 -12.14 4.08
CA ALA A 84 -3.13 -11.27 3.11
C ALA A 84 -4.08 -10.78 2.02
N ASN A 85 -3.92 -9.53 1.60
CA ASN A 85 -4.59 -8.99 0.41
C ASN A 85 -3.82 -9.28 -0.89
N ALA A 86 -2.90 -10.24 -0.85
CA ALA A 86 -2.03 -10.65 -1.96
C ALA A 86 -2.77 -11.10 -3.23
N GLY A 87 -4.07 -11.39 -3.14
CA GLY A 87 -4.90 -11.83 -4.25
C GLY A 87 -5.07 -10.79 -5.36
N GLY A 88 -4.91 -9.51 -5.03
CA GLY A 88 -4.97 -8.42 -6.00
C GLY A 88 -6.27 -8.45 -6.81
N VAL A 89 -6.16 -8.52 -8.13
CA VAL A 89 -7.31 -8.62 -9.05
C VAL A 89 -7.64 -10.06 -9.45
N HIS A 90 -6.91 -11.04 -8.90
CA HIS A 90 -7.12 -12.46 -9.21
C HIS A 90 -6.90 -13.39 -8.00
N PRO A 91 -7.68 -13.24 -6.91
CA PRO A 91 -7.50 -14.01 -5.68
C PRO A 91 -7.58 -15.53 -5.87
N ILE A 92 -8.40 -16.01 -6.80
CA ILE A 92 -8.51 -17.46 -7.11
C ILE A 92 -7.19 -18.03 -7.63
N ALA A 93 -6.56 -17.35 -8.62
CA ALA A 93 -5.27 -17.82 -9.15
C ALA A 93 -4.16 -17.75 -8.09
N CYS A 94 -4.20 -16.74 -7.21
CA CYS A 94 -3.31 -16.65 -6.06
C CYS A 94 -3.45 -17.88 -5.16
N ALA A 95 -4.67 -18.27 -4.82
CA ALA A 95 -4.95 -19.43 -3.98
C ALA A 95 -4.52 -20.75 -4.63
N GLU A 96 -4.73 -20.91 -5.94
CA GLU A 96 -4.28 -22.08 -6.69
C GLU A 96 -2.74 -22.19 -6.70
N ALA A 97 -2.05 -21.09 -6.96
CA ALA A 97 -0.59 -21.03 -6.89
C ALA A 97 -0.07 -21.31 -5.48
N THR A 98 -0.74 -20.79 -4.45
CA THR A 98 -0.41 -21.01 -3.03
C THR A 98 -0.59 -22.49 -2.66
N ALA A 99 -1.67 -23.14 -3.08
CA ALA A 99 -1.90 -24.56 -2.86
C ALA A 99 -0.78 -25.42 -3.48
N LEU A 100 -0.37 -25.09 -4.72
CA LEU A 100 0.75 -25.76 -5.39
C LEU A 100 2.09 -25.55 -4.68
N ALA A 101 2.33 -24.36 -4.11
CA ALA A 101 3.53 -24.07 -3.34
C ALA A 101 3.60 -24.91 -2.06
N LEU A 102 2.47 -25.02 -1.34
CA LEU A 102 2.35 -25.86 -0.15
C LEU A 102 2.57 -27.36 -0.47
N GLN A 103 1.98 -27.86 -1.56
CA GLN A 103 2.19 -29.23 -2.03
C GLN A 103 3.68 -29.51 -2.30
N ARG A 104 4.36 -28.62 -3.02
CA ARG A 104 5.80 -28.73 -3.31
C ARG A 104 6.66 -28.71 -2.07
N ALA A 105 6.23 -27.99 -1.04
CA ALA A 105 6.89 -27.96 0.26
C ALA A 105 6.58 -29.20 1.15
N GLY A 106 5.70 -30.10 0.69
CA GLY A 106 5.31 -31.32 1.42
C GLY A 106 4.21 -31.13 2.45
N PHE A 107 3.51 -30.00 2.43
CA PHE A 107 2.41 -29.66 3.36
C PHE A 107 1.08 -29.59 2.61
N SER A 108 0.52 -30.74 2.26
CA SER A 108 -0.70 -30.81 1.44
C SER A 108 -1.94 -31.28 2.20
N ASN A 109 -1.80 -32.03 3.27
CA ASN A 109 -2.96 -32.67 3.89
C ASN A 109 -3.64 -31.79 4.93
N GLY A 110 -4.89 -31.41 4.64
CA GLY A 110 -5.80 -30.76 5.58
C GLY A 110 -5.64 -29.25 5.70
N MET A 111 -4.73 -28.60 4.97
CA MET A 111 -4.68 -27.16 4.93
C MET A 111 -5.82 -26.57 4.12
N LYS A 112 -6.44 -25.52 4.65
CA LYS A 112 -7.54 -24.79 3.99
C LYS A 112 -7.13 -23.37 3.69
N ILE A 113 -7.38 -22.95 2.45
CA ILE A 113 -7.20 -21.57 1.98
C ILE A 113 -8.60 -20.97 1.81
N GLY A 114 -8.89 -19.89 2.54
CA GLY A 114 -10.08 -19.08 2.36
C GLY A 114 -9.81 -17.96 1.36
N VAL A 115 -10.65 -17.82 0.35
CA VAL A 115 -10.54 -16.79 -0.68
C VAL A 115 -11.73 -15.85 -0.58
N VAL A 116 -11.47 -14.59 -0.27
CA VAL A 116 -12.49 -13.54 -0.22
C VAL A 116 -12.65 -12.93 -1.62
N LEU A 117 -13.86 -12.89 -2.10
CA LEU A 117 -14.24 -12.37 -3.42
C LEU A 117 -15.35 -11.32 -3.30
N GLY A 118 -15.51 -10.47 -4.32
CA GLY A 118 -16.59 -9.49 -4.42
C GLY A 118 -16.11 -8.04 -4.41
N ASP A 119 -14.83 -7.82 -4.29
CA ASP A 119 -14.22 -6.48 -4.40
C ASP A 119 -14.14 -5.99 -5.86
N ASP A 120 -13.97 -6.88 -6.84
CA ASP A 120 -13.87 -6.52 -8.26
C ASP A 120 -15.25 -6.23 -8.86
N ILE A 121 -15.55 -4.94 -9.04
CA ILE A 121 -16.77 -4.46 -9.68
C ILE A 121 -16.58 -4.03 -11.14
N LEU A 122 -15.36 -4.16 -11.69
CA LEU A 122 -15.08 -3.79 -13.09
C LEU A 122 -16.02 -4.44 -14.09
N PRO A 123 -16.37 -5.75 -13.99
CA PRO A 123 -17.29 -6.40 -14.91
C PRO A 123 -18.74 -5.87 -14.83
N ARG A 124 -19.09 -5.20 -13.74
CA ARG A 124 -20.44 -4.70 -13.46
C ARG A 124 -20.59 -3.19 -13.63
N LEU A 125 -19.53 -2.48 -14.02
CA LEU A 125 -19.54 -1.01 -14.06
C LEU A 125 -20.67 -0.46 -14.97
N ASP A 126 -20.89 -1.04 -16.14
CA ASP A 126 -21.91 -0.56 -17.07
C ASP A 126 -23.32 -0.79 -16.48
N GLU A 127 -23.57 -1.97 -15.91
CA GLU A 127 -24.82 -2.28 -15.17
C GLU A 127 -25.07 -1.27 -14.03
N LEU A 128 -24.03 -0.97 -13.23
CA LEU A 128 -24.13 -0.03 -12.11
C LEU A 128 -24.47 1.39 -12.60
N LEU A 129 -23.80 1.85 -13.64
CA LEU A 129 -24.08 3.16 -14.25
C LEU A 129 -25.48 3.24 -14.83
N ASP A 130 -25.95 2.20 -15.53
CA ASP A 130 -27.32 2.11 -16.09
C ASP A 130 -28.40 2.10 -15.00
N ARG A 131 -28.10 1.55 -13.83
CA ARG A 131 -28.97 1.56 -12.64
C ARG A 131 -28.93 2.88 -11.85
N GLY A 132 -28.15 3.86 -12.31
CA GLY A 132 -28.08 5.19 -11.70
C GLY A 132 -27.11 5.27 -10.50
N VAL A 133 -26.09 4.40 -10.43
CA VAL A 133 -24.99 4.48 -9.48
C VAL A 133 -23.80 5.22 -10.16
N PRO A 134 -23.69 6.55 -9.97
CA PRO A 134 -22.80 7.36 -10.83
C PRO A 134 -21.32 7.22 -10.51
N LEU A 135 -20.93 6.66 -9.35
CA LEU A 135 -19.56 6.53 -8.89
C LEU A 135 -18.78 7.84 -9.03
N PHE A 136 -19.35 8.92 -8.46
CA PHE A 136 -18.74 10.25 -8.49
C PHE A 136 -17.33 10.23 -7.91
N ASN A 137 -16.42 10.93 -8.58
CA ASN A 137 -15.11 11.20 -8.03
C ASN A 137 -15.21 12.02 -6.75
N MET A 138 -14.62 11.53 -5.67
CA MET A 138 -14.71 12.19 -4.35
C MET A 138 -14.03 13.55 -4.30
N ASP A 139 -13.03 13.79 -5.18
CA ASP A 139 -12.26 15.03 -5.19
C ASP A 139 -12.86 16.06 -6.14
N THR A 140 -13.35 15.65 -7.31
CA THR A 140 -13.83 16.56 -8.36
C THR A 140 -15.34 16.62 -8.49
N GLY A 141 -16.07 15.63 -7.98
CA GLY A 141 -17.53 15.49 -8.14
C GLY A 141 -18.00 15.06 -9.53
N GLU A 142 -17.08 14.73 -10.44
CA GLU A 142 -17.43 14.25 -11.79
C GLU A 142 -17.97 12.82 -11.77
N PRO A 143 -18.93 12.45 -12.64
CA PRO A 143 -19.43 11.09 -12.74
C PRO A 143 -18.44 10.19 -13.49
N LEU A 144 -18.35 8.90 -13.13
CA LEU A 144 -17.44 7.94 -13.75
C LEU A 144 -17.64 7.80 -15.26
N SER A 145 -18.84 8.08 -15.76
CA SER A 145 -19.13 8.07 -17.20
C SER A 145 -18.20 8.97 -18.02
N ALA A 146 -17.62 10.01 -17.41
CA ALA A 146 -16.65 10.91 -18.08
C ALA A 146 -15.37 10.19 -18.51
N ILE A 147 -14.96 9.13 -17.78
CA ILE A 147 -13.73 8.39 -18.04
C ILE A 147 -13.95 6.89 -18.24
N ARG A 148 -15.20 6.44 -18.39
CA ARG A 148 -15.56 5.01 -18.42
C ARG A 148 -14.72 4.18 -19.41
N ALA A 149 -14.44 4.73 -20.59
CA ALA A 149 -13.65 4.04 -21.63
C ALA A 149 -12.17 3.85 -21.26
N GLN A 150 -11.64 4.64 -20.32
CA GLN A 150 -10.27 4.60 -19.87
C GLN A 150 -10.07 3.73 -18.62
N VAL A 151 -11.16 3.30 -17.96
CA VAL A 151 -11.09 2.52 -16.71
C VAL A 151 -10.38 1.19 -16.93
N GLN A 152 -9.42 0.90 -16.06
CA GLN A 152 -8.61 -0.32 -16.10
C GLN A 152 -8.92 -1.28 -14.96
N SER A 153 -9.20 -0.77 -13.75
CA SER A 153 -9.61 -1.58 -12.59
C SER A 153 -10.64 -0.83 -11.75
N ALA A 154 -11.49 -1.56 -11.03
CA ALA A 154 -12.46 -0.99 -10.10
C ALA A 154 -12.69 -1.98 -8.96
N ASN A 155 -12.12 -1.70 -7.79
CA ASN A 155 -12.16 -2.60 -6.65
C ASN A 155 -12.67 -1.88 -5.41
N VAL A 156 -13.57 -2.54 -4.72
CA VAL A 156 -14.18 -2.08 -3.47
C VAL A 156 -13.26 -2.40 -2.30
N TYR A 157 -13.12 -1.48 -1.37
CA TYR A 157 -12.46 -1.76 -0.10
C TYR A 157 -13.42 -2.57 0.78
N LEU A 158 -13.27 -3.90 0.79
CA LEU A 158 -14.05 -4.77 1.67
C LEU A 158 -13.58 -4.62 3.12
N GLY A 159 -14.47 -4.95 4.05
CA GLY A 159 -14.17 -4.92 5.49
C GLY A 159 -13.64 -6.25 6.03
N ALA A 160 -13.63 -6.36 7.35
CA ALA A 160 -13.11 -7.50 8.09
C ALA A 160 -14.06 -8.70 8.17
N ALA A 161 -15.35 -8.49 7.97
CA ALA A 161 -16.36 -9.56 8.11
C ALA A 161 -16.06 -10.80 7.24
N PRO A 162 -15.75 -10.69 5.92
CA PRO A 162 -15.44 -11.86 5.10
C PRO A 162 -14.15 -12.56 5.52
N ILE A 163 -13.17 -11.84 6.08
CA ILE A 163 -11.94 -12.42 6.62
C ILE A 163 -12.28 -13.27 7.85
N ALA A 164 -13.07 -12.73 8.78
CA ALA A 164 -13.51 -13.45 9.96
C ALA A 164 -14.34 -14.69 9.59
N GLU A 165 -15.21 -14.62 8.56
CA GLU A 165 -15.96 -15.76 8.03
C GLU A 165 -15.01 -16.85 7.49
N ALA A 166 -14.02 -16.49 6.67
CA ALA A 166 -13.04 -17.44 6.12
C ALA A 166 -12.29 -18.18 7.24
N LEU A 167 -11.85 -17.45 8.27
CA LEU A 167 -11.21 -18.03 9.46
C LEU A 167 -12.17 -18.95 10.21
N GLY A 168 -13.45 -18.56 10.35
CA GLY A 168 -14.52 -19.35 10.98
C GLY A 168 -14.82 -20.66 10.25
N LEU A 169 -14.66 -20.68 8.91
CA LEU A 169 -14.74 -21.89 8.08
C LEU A 169 -13.49 -22.77 8.19
N GLY A 170 -12.49 -22.36 8.96
CA GLY A 170 -11.28 -23.10 9.28
C GLY A 170 -10.11 -22.85 8.33
N ALA A 171 -10.07 -21.70 7.64
CA ALA A 171 -8.92 -21.30 6.85
C ALA A 171 -7.68 -21.10 7.73
N GLN A 172 -6.55 -21.66 7.32
CA GLN A 172 -5.22 -21.33 7.84
C GLN A 172 -4.58 -20.17 7.07
N ILE A 173 -4.94 -20.03 5.80
CA ILE A 173 -4.49 -18.94 4.96
C ILE A 173 -5.74 -18.26 4.38
N VAL A 174 -5.85 -16.94 4.57
CA VAL A 174 -6.92 -16.13 3.97
C VAL A 174 -6.31 -15.20 2.94
N ILE A 175 -6.82 -15.26 1.72
CA ILE A 175 -6.38 -14.44 0.59
C ILE A 175 -7.55 -13.55 0.17
N THR A 176 -7.34 -12.24 0.15
CA THR A 176 -8.34 -11.28 -0.31
C THR A 176 -7.88 -10.56 -1.58
N GLY A 177 -8.81 -9.97 -2.32
CA GLY A 177 -8.55 -8.84 -3.22
C GLY A 177 -8.38 -7.55 -2.42
N ARG A 178 -8.91 -6.43 -2.92
CA ARG A 178 -8.84 -5.15 -2.19
C ARG A 178 -9.73 -5.18 -0.94
N CYS A 179 -9.14 -4.87 0.18
CA CYS A 179 -9.86 -4.63 1.43
C CYS A 179 -9.28 -3.38 2.12
N ALA A 180 -9.91 -2.91 3.17
CA ALA A 180 -9.29 -1.92 4.05
C ALA A 180 -8.09 -2.56 4.75
N ASP A 181 -6.97 -1.85 4.82
CA ASP A 181 -5.68 -2.42 5.24
C ASP A 181 -5.75 -2.91 6.69
N ALA A 182 -6.37 -2.13 7.57
CA ALA A 182 -6.64 -2.52 8.96
C ALA A 182 -7.57 -3.75 9.10
N ALA A 183 -8.36 -4.10 8.07
CA ALA A 183 -9.24 -5.27 8.09
C ALA A 183 -8.47 -6.59 8.19
N LEU A 184 -7.22 -6.63 7.69
CA LEU A 184 -6.35 -7.80 7.81
C LEU A 184 -6.08 -8.17 9.28
N THR A 185 -6.08 -7.20 10.18
CA THR A 185 -5.90 -7.38 11.64
C THR A 185 -7.23 -7.48 12.37
N LEU A 186 -8.21 -6.67 11.98
CA LEU A 186 -9.54 -6.69 12.61
C LEU A 186 -10.27 -8.03 12.39
N GLY A 187 -10.14 -8.65 11.20
CA GLY A 187 -10.74 -9.94 10.90
C GLY A 187 -10.34 -11.06 11.86
N PRO A 188 -9.05 -11.29 12.11
CA PRO A 188 -8.56 -12.15 13.20
C PRO A 188 -9.17 -11.86 14.57
N ALA A 189 -9.26 -10.59 14.98
CA ALA A 189 -9.82 -10.22 16.29
C ALA A 189 -11.31 -10.56 16.38
N ILE A 190 -12.10 -10.26 15.35
CA ILE A 190 -13.51 -10.63 15.26
C ILE A 190 -13.67 -12.15 15.37
N HIS A 191 -12.88 -12.92 14.60
CA HIS A 191 -12.93 -14.38 14.61
C HIS A 191 -12.63 -14.99 15.99
N GLU A 192 -11.52 -14.59 16.60
CA GLU A 192 -11.05 -15.21 17.85
C GLU A 192 -11.92 -14.84 19.06
N PHE A 193 -12.42 -13.62 19.09
CA PHE A 193 -13.17 -13.12 20.25
C PHE A 193 -14.68 -13.15 20.05
N GLY A 194 -15.16 -13.39 18.83
CA GLY A 194 -16.58 -13.36 18.51
C GLY A 194 -17.17 -11.96 18.70
N TRP A 195 -16.43 -10.90 18.37
CA TRP A 195 -16.92 -9.53 18.51
C TRP A 195 -18.14 -9.29 17.64
N PRO A 196 -19.24 -8.79 18.21
CA PRO A 196 -20.40 -8.39 17.43
C PRO A 196 -20.05 -7.27 16.44
N MET A 197 -20.67 -7.29 15.25
CA MET A 197 -20.46 -6.28 14.21
C MET A 197 -21.07 -4.91 14.52
N ASP A 198 -21.74 -4.77 15.66
CA ASP A 198 -22.28 -3.54 16.23
C ASP A 198 -21.57 -3.12 17.54
N ASP A 199 -20.50 -3.80 17.93
CA ASP A 199 -19.62 -3.37 19.04
C ASP A 199 -18.55 -2.40 18.50
N TRP A 200 -19.00 -1.18 18.22
CA TRP A 200 -18.18 -0.16 17.58
C TRP A 200 -16.88 0.15 18.31
N THR A 201 -16.87 0.05 19.64
CA THR A 201 -15.66 0.30 20.43
C THR A 201 -14.59 -0.78 20.19
N ARG A 202 -14.98 -2.06 20.21
CA ARG A 202 -14.02 -3.14 19.95
C ARG A 202 -13.61 -3.19 18.48
N LEU A 203 -14.54 -2.94 17.56
CA LEU A 203 -14.21 -2.85 16.13
C LEU A 203 -13.23 -1.69 15.87
N ALA A 204 -13.41 -0.54 16.52
CA ALA A 204 -12.46 0.57 16.43
C ALA A 204 -11.09 0.20 17.02
N ALA A 205 -11.04 -0.49 18.16
CA ALA A 205 -9.79 -0.93 18.76
C ALA A 205 -9.00 -1.88 17.84
N GLY A 206 -9.68 -2.86 17.21
CA GLY A 206 -9.07 -3.75 16.22
C GLY A 206 -8.63 -3.02 14.95
N THR A 207 -9.40 -2.01 14.50
CA THR A 207 -9.05 -1.14 13.38
C THR A 207 -7.80 -0.32 13.69
N VAL A 208 -7.74 0.32 14.85
CA VAL A 208 -6.57 1.11 15.28
C VAL A 208 -5.33 0.22 15.46
N ALA A 209 -5.50 -0.99 15.98
CA ALA A 209 -4.42 -1.98 16.06
C ALA A 209 -3.88 -2.33 14.65
N GLY A 210 -4.79 -2.53 13.68
CA GLY A 210 -4.43 -2.79 12.28
C GLY A 210 -3.67 -1.63 11.67
N HIS A 211 -4.21 -0.41 11.77
CA HIS A 211 -3.55 0.80 11.29
C HIS A 211 -2.16 1.03 11.91
N ALA A 212 -2.01 0.70 13.20
CA ALA A 212 -0.71 0.84 13.87
C ALA A 212 0.37 -0.12 13.36
N ILE A 213 0.01 -1.24 12.70
CA ILE A 213 0.98 -2.24 12.25
C ILE A 213 1.04 -2.44 10.73
N GLU A 214 0.09 -1.91 9.94
CA GLU A 214 -0.02 -2.19 8.50
C GLU A 214 1.14 -1.66 7.66
N CYS A 215 1.79 -0.56 8.08
CA CYS A 215 2.87 0.09 7.33
C CYS A 215 4.27 -0.49 7.65
N GLY A 216 4.40 -1.79 7.79
CA GLY A 216 5.68 -2.44 8.03
C GLY A 216 6.34 -1.93 9.31
N THR A 217 7.60 -1.52 9.24
CA THR A 217 8.39 -1.15 10.42
C THR A 217 8.17 0.28 10.96
N GLN A 218 7.19 1.03 10.46
CA GLN A 218 7.02 2.43 10.90
C GLN A 218 6.73 2.54 12.41
N SER A 219 5.90 1.68 12.99
CA SER A 219 5.67 1.65 14.45
C SER A 219 6.87 1.18 15.26
N THR A 220 7.89 0.62 14.61
CA THR A 220 9.11 0.12 15.25
C THR A 220 10.34 0.95 14.95
N GLY A 221 10.14 2.11 14.33
CA GLY A 221 11.19 3.12 14.09
C GLY A 221 11.62 3.27 12.63
N GLY A 222 11.14 2.43 11.70
CA GLY A 222 11.34 2.65 10.27
C GLY A 222 10.65 3.93 9.82
N ASN A 223 11.29 4.74 8.97
CA ASN A 223 10.77 6.02 8.48
C ASN A 223 10.30 7.01 9.58
N CYS A 224 10.73 6.80 10.83
CA CYS A 224 10.39 7.65 11.96
C CYS A 224 11.17 8.96 11.89
N GLN A 225 10.51 10.10 12.13
CA GLN A 225 11.13 11.42 12.18
C GLN A 225 11.76 11.70 13.56
N TYR A 226 11.15 11.13 14.62
CA TYR A 226 11.60 11.36 15.97
C TYR A 226 12.84 10.53 16.30
N ASP A 227 13.96 11.24 16.58
CA ASP A 227 15.20 10.66 17.10
C ASP A 227 15.71 9.44 16.31
N TRP A 228 15.57 9.50 14.98
CA TRP A 228 15.89 8.39 14.07
C TRP A 228 17.37 7.93 14.18
N GLU A 229 18.30 8.84 14.50
CA GLU A 229 19.73 8.54 14.66
C GLU A 229 20.01 7.60 15.85
N SER A 230 19.14 7.58 16.86
CA SER A 230 19.28 6.73 18.05
C SER A 230 18.56 5.39 17.93
N ILE A 231 17.87 5.12 16.81
CA ILE A 231 17.20 3.84 16.58
C ILE A 231 18.25 2.76 16.32
N PRO A 232 18.28 1.66 17.12
CA PRO A 232 19.30 0.64 16.99
C PRO A 232 19.04 -0.29 15.79
N ASP A 233 20.11 -0.78 15.19
CA ASP A 233 20.14 -1.91 14.24
C ASP A 233 19.12 -1.79 13.10
N PHE A 234 19.17 -0.71 12.30
CA PHE A 234 18.29 -0.50 11.16
C PHE A 234 18.33 -1.62 10.12
N ASP A 235 19.45 -2.31 10.00
CA ASP A 235 19.64 -3.44 9.10
C ASP A 235 18.93 -4.72 9.55
N ASN A 236 18.50 -4.77 10.83
CA ASN A 236 17.77 -5.87 11.45
C ASN A 236 16.50 -5.38 12.17
N ILE A 237 15.87 -4.35 11.66
CA ILE A 237 14.69 -3.73 12.29
C ILE A 237 13.54 -4.73 12.39
N GLY A 238 12.98 -4.89 13.60
CA GLY A 238 11.87 -5.80 13.86
C GLY A 238 10.54 -5.25 13.37
N TYR A 239 9.73 -6.10 12.76
CA TYR A 239 8.37 -5.73 12.35
C TYR A 239 7.41 -5.72 13.53
N PRO A 240 6.32 -4.93 13.47
CA PRO A 240 5.42 -4.74 14.61
C PRO A 240 4.51 -5.95 14.84
N ILE A 241 4.10 -6.08 16.11
CA ILE A 241 3.12 -7.04 16.59
C ILE A 241 2.08 -6.27 17.41
N ALA A 242 0.81 -6.45 17.09
CA ALA A 242 -0.28 -6.00 17.93
C ALA A 242 -0.73 -7.16 18.86
N GLU A 243 -0.62 -6.95 20.16
CA GLU A 243 -1.25 -7.80 21.16
C GLU A 243 -2.65 -7.25 21.44
N ILE A 244 -3.67 -8.00 21.02
CA ILE A 244 -5.08 -7.57 21.11
C ILE A 244 -5.79 -8.43 22.12
N GLY A 245 -6.36 -7.80 23.16
CA GLY A 245 -7.15 -8.45 24.18
C GLY A 245 -8.62 -8.59 23.78
N ARG A 246 -9.33 -9.57 24.36
CA ARG A 246 -10.77 -9.80 24.16
C ARG A 246 -11.64 -8.57 24.42
N THR A 247 -11.20 -7.69 25.32
CA THR A 247 -11.89 -6.46 25.73
C THR A 247 -11.61 -5.27 24.83
N GLY A 248 -10.70 -5.41 23.84
CA GLY A 248 -10.25 -4.33 22.96
C GLY A 248 -9.00 -3.61 23.48
N ASP A 249 -8.33 -4.15 24.50
CA ASP A 249 -7.01 -3.65 24.90
C ASP A 249 -5.98 -3.95 23.82
N VAL A 250 -5.14 -2.97 23.48
CA VAL A 250 -4.12 -3.10 22.43
C VAL A 250 -2.76 -2.70 22.97
N VAL A 251 -1.74 -3.51 22.68
CA VAL A 251 -0.34 -3.18 22.91
C VAL A 251 0.46 -3.42 21.62
N ILE A 252 1.17 -2.40 21.16
CA ILE A 252 2.10 -2.54 20.03
C ILE A 252 3.47 -2.92 20.58
N THR A 253 4.09 -3.92 19.97
CA THR A 253 5.39 -4.46 20.36
C THR A 253 6.13 -5.03 19.15
N LYS A 254 7.27 -5.67 19.36
CA LYS A 254 8.04 -6.43 18.37
C LYS A 254 8.71 -7.64 19.02
N HIS A 255 9.33 -8.52 18.24
CA HIS A 255 10.13 -9.60 18.81
C HIS A 255 11.37 -9.07 19.53
N GLN A 256 11.70 -9.70 20.65
CA GLN A 256 12.93 -9.42 21.39
C GLN A 256 14.17 -9.79 20.56
N GLY A 257 15.25 -9.02 20.69
CA GLY A 257 16.50 -9.26 19.97
C GLY A 257 16.51 -8.76 18.54
N THR A 258 15.43 -8.11 18.08
CA THR A 258 15.42 -7.37 16.80
C THR A 258 15.79 -5.91 17.02
N GLY A 259 16.34 -5.27 15.97
CA GLY A 259 16.57 -3.84 15.92
C GLY A 259 15.27 -3.03 15.94
N GLY A 260 15.38 -1.72 15.83
CA GLY A 260 14.22 -0.84 15.95
C GLY A 260 13.85 -0.54 17.41
N ARG A 261 12.82 0.28 17.58
CA ARG A 261 12.33 0.71 18.89
C ARG A 261 10.82 0.94 18.85
N VAL A 262 10.07 0.34 19.78
CA VAL A 262 8.65 0.64 19.97
C VAL A 262 8.51 1.61 21.14
N ASN A 263 8.19 2.85 20.84
CA ASN A 263 7.98 3.90 21.82
C ASN A 263 6.78 4.79 21.48
N VAL A 264 6.33 5.58 22.44
CA VAL A 264 5.16 6.45 22.26
C VAL A 264 5.31 7.39 21.06
N PRO A 265 6.43 8.11 20.83
CA PRO A 265 6.58 8.97 19.65
C PRO A 265 6.45 8.20 18.32
N GLY A 266 7.14 7.07 18.17
CA GLY A 266 7.11 6.28 16.91
C GLY A 266 5.71 5.73 16.62
N VAL A 267 5.00 5.20 17.63
CA VAL A 267 3.61 4.75 17.44
C VAL A 267 2.68 5.94 17.15
N THR A 268 2.92 7.11 17.77
CA THR A 268 2.15 8.34 17.45
C THR A 268 2.32 8.73 16.00
N GLU A 269 3.54 8.73 15.48
CA GLU A 269 3.79 9.05 14.07
C GLU A 269 3.04 8.11 13.13
N GLN A 270 3.03 6.81 13.42
CA GLN A 270 2.25 5.85 12.63
C GLN A 270 0.75 6.09 12.73
N LEU A 271 0.21 6.40 13.92
CA LEU A 271 -1.21 6.68 14.08
C LEU A 271 -1.64 7.96 13.36
N LEU A 272 -0.72 8.92 13.14
CA LEU A 272 -0.99 10.15 12.39
C LEU A 272 -0.75 9.99 10.88
N TYR A 273 -0.12 8.89 10.47
CA TYR A 273 0.21 8.65 9.07
C TYR A 273 -1.05 8.37 8.24
N GLU A 274 -1.19 9.05 7.08
CA GLU A 274 -2.33 8.91 6.17
C GLU A 274 -3.71 9.22 6.78
N ILE A 275 -3.77 9.94 7.91
CA ILE A 275 -5.02 10.36 8.54
C ILE A 275 -5.48 11.72 7.99
N GLY A 276 -6.71 11.77 7.51
CA GLY A 276 -7.39 13.02 7.15
C GLY A 276 -7.99 13.70 8.36
N ASP A 277 -9.26 13.40 8.67
CA ASP A 277 -9.92 13.84 9.91
C ASP A 277 -9.72 12.80 11.01
N PRO A 278 -8.90 13.08 12.05
CA PRO A 278 -8.64 12.12 13.11
C PRO A 278 -9.87 11.79 13.96
N GLY A 279 -10.87 12.67 14.03
CA GLY A 279 -12.13 12.37 14.70
C GLY A 279 -13.06 11.49 13.87
N THR A 280 -12.72 11.19 12.62
CA THR A 280 -13.60 10.48 11.70
C THR A 280 -12.79 9.61 10.74
N TYR A 281 -12.09 8.62 11.27
CA TYR A 281 -11.39 7.62 10.47
C TYR A 281 -12.39 6.56 9.98
N ILE A 282 -12.82 6.70 8.73
CA ILE A 282 -13.88 5.89 8.12
C ILE A 282 -13.31 4.60 7.54
N THR A 283 -13.79 3.47 8.02
CA THR A 283 -13.54 2.15 7.44
C THR A 283 -14.87 1.49 7.04
N PRO A 284 -14.83 0.39 6.28
CA PRO A 284 -16.03 -0.39 6.00
C PRO A 284 -16.76 -0.91 7.25
N ASP A 285 -16.00 -1.14 8.33
CA ASP A 285 -16.49 -1.82 9.53
C ASP A 285 -16.91 -0.86 10.65
N VAL A 286 -16.26 0.30 10.76
CA VAL A 286 -16.45 1.24 11.85
C VAL A 286 -15.91 2.63 11.47
N ILE A 287 -16.42 3.67 12.10
CA ILE A 287 -15.78 4.99 12.16
C ILE A 287 -15.03 5.08 13.48
N ALA A 288 -13.69 5.08 13.43
CA ALA A 288 -12.86 5.19 14.62
C ALA A 288 -12.52 6.67 14.92
N ASP A 289 -12.50 7.00 16.20
CA ASP A 289 -12.06 8.30 16.70
C ASP A 289 -10.63 8.20 17.24
N PHE A 290 -9.68 8.78 16.51
CA PHE A 290 -8.26 8.80 16.89
C PHE A 290 -7.94 9.90 17.91
N THR A 291 -8.83 10.89 18.07
CA THR A 291 -8.60 12.02 19.00
C THR A 291 -8.72 11.62 20.46
N SER A 292 -9.39 10.52 20.74
CA SER A 292 -9.57 9.97 22.09
C SER A 292 -8.48 8.97 22.50
N ILE A 293 -7.57 8.61 21.60
CA ILE A 293 -6.52 7.62 21.86
C ILE A 293 -5.48 8.18 22.82
N GLU A 294 -5.21 7.42 23.88
CA GLU A 294 -4.12 7.67 24.81
C GLU A 294 -3.05 6.60 24.66
N LEU A 295 -1.80 7.04 24.54
CA LEU A 295 -0.63 6.17 24.43
C LEU A 295 0.19 6.21 25.71
N SER A 296 0.60 5.05 26.20
CA SER A 296 1.50 4.93 27.34
C SER A 296 2.56 3.86 27.13
N GLN A 297 3.78 4.12 27.60
CA GLN A 297 4.85 3.12 27.57
C GLN A 297 4.55 2.01 28.58
N ASP A 298 4.40 0.77 28.10
CA ASP A 298 4.07 -0.44 28.90
C ASP A 298 5.29 -1.38 28.98
N GLY A 299 6.46 -0.83 29.25
CA GLY A 299 7.73 -1.54 29.28
C GLY A 299 8.61 -1.30 28.04
N LEU A 300 9.73 -2.02 27.97
CA LEU A 300 10.67 -1.92 26.85
C LEU A 300 10.01 -2.43 25.56
N ASP A 301 10.07 -1.63 24.50
CA ASP A 301 9.45 -1.94 23.21
C ASP A 301 7.97 -2.35 23.29
N ARG A 302 7.20 -1.68 24.16
CA ARG A 302 5.78 -1.94 24.36
C ARG A 302 5.03 -0.63 24.57
N VAL A 303 4.06 -0.35 23.73
CA VAL A 303 3.20 0.84 23.82
C VAL A 303 1.75 0.39 23.89
N ARG A 304 1.07 0.78 24.96
CA ARG A 304 -0.34 0.53 25.19
C ARG A 304 -1.17 1.64 24.57
N LEU A 305 -2.23 1.24 23.87
CA LEU A 305 -3.26 2.12 23.34
C LEU A 305 -4.52 1.94 24.20
N SER A 306 -5.11 3.04 24.61
CA SER A 306 -6.36 3.10 25.37
C SER A 306 -7.24 4.25 24.90
N GLY A 307 -8.47 4.34 25.37
CA GLY A 307 -9.39 5.41 25.03
C GLY A 307 -9.97 5.36 23.60
N VAL A 308 -9.75 4.26 22.86
CA VAL A 308 -10.29 4.12 21.52
C VAL A 308 -11.81 4.13 21.55
N ALA A 309 -12.43 5.00 20.74
CA ALA A 309 -13.87 5.08 20.57
C ALA A 309 -14.28 4.80 19.12
N GLY A 310 -15.45 4.19 18.94
CA GLY A 310 -16.01 3.87 17.64
C GLY A 310 -17.46 4.30 17.49
N ARG A 311 -17.87 4.54 16.25
CA ARG A 311 -19.23 4.87 15.83
C ARG A 311 -19.67 3.97 14.67
N PRO A 312 -20.99 3.81 14.41
CA PRO A 312 -21.47 3.02 13.28
C PRO A 312 -20.77 3.39 11.97
N ALA A 313 -20.41 2.37 11.19
CA ALA A 313 -19.86 2.56 9.86
C ALA A 313 -20.89 3.24 8.94
N THR A 314 -20.42 3.87 7.85
CA THR A 314 -21.27 4.46 6.82
C THR A 314 -21.97 3.38 5.98
N ASP A 315 -23.02 3.75 5.25
CA ASP A 315 -23.72 2.88 4.31
C ASP A 315 -22.99 2.71 2.96
N PHE A 316 -21.75 3.19 2.86
CA PHE A 316 -20.96 3.18 1.65
C PHE A 316 -19.63 2.44 1.84
N TYR A 317 -19.18 1.84 0.75
CA TYR A 317 -17.77 1.44 0.57
C TYR A 317 -17.02 2.46 -0.27
N LYS A 318 -15.74 2.63 0.00
CA LYS A 318 -14.81 3.30 -0.91
C LYS A 318 -14.49 2.35 -2.08
N VAL A 319 -14.36 2.91 -3.27
CA VAL A 319 -13.95 2.19 -4.49
C VAL A 319 -12.66 2.79 -5.00
N SER A 320 -11.66 1.95 -5.21
CA SER A 320 -10.43 2.28 -5.92
C SER A 320 -10.63 1.99 -7.39
N ILE A 321 -10.70 3.05 -8.22
CA ILE A 321 -10.79 2.92 -9.67
C ILE A 321 -9.51 3.47 -10.27
N SER A 322 -8.88 2.72 -11.17
CA SER A 322 -7.75 3.21 -11.94
C SER A 322 -8.12 3.37 -13.41
N TYR A 323 -7.58 4.42 -14.05
CA TYR A 323 -7.83 4.68 -15.46
C TYR A 323 -6.58 5.18 -16.19
N SER A 324 -6.51 4.93 -17.49
CA SER A 324 -5.43 5.44 -18.33
C SER A 324 -5.57 6.94 -18.53
N SER A 325 -4.52 7.70 -18.23
CA SER A 325 -4.50 9.18 -18.28
C SER A 325 -3.33 9.70 -19.13
N GLY A 326 -3.11 9.06 -20.29
CA GLY A 326 -2.08 9.46 -21.23
C GLY A 326 -0.70 8.84 -20.95
N PHE A 327 0.35 9.56 -21.32
CA PHE A 327 1.73 9.09 -21.29
C PHE A 327 2.64 10.13 -20.65
N ARG A 328 3.74 9.66 -20.06
CA ARG A 328 4.80 10.51 -19.51
C ARG A 328 6.18 10.00 -19.93
N ALA A 329 7.16 10.88 -19.90
CA ALA A 329 8.57 10.52 -19.93
C ALA A 329 9.37 11.51 -19.07
N ILE A 330 10.41 11.00 -18.38
CA ILE A 330 11.24 11.79 -17.47
C ILE A 330 12.69 11.58 -17.85
N GLY A 331 13.43 12.68 -18.06
CA GLY A 331 14.87 12.70 -18.25
C GLY A 331 15.60 13.28 -17.04
N LEU A 332 16.80 12.79 -16.78
CA LEU A 332 17.64 13.22 -15.66
C LEU A 332 19.02 13.65 -16.18
N LEU A 333 19.39 14.90 -15.86
CA LEU A 333 20.67 15.51 -16.21
C LEU A 333 21.34 16.01 -14.93
N VAL A 334 22.58 15.63 -14.67
CA VAL A 334 23.33 16.09 -13.52
C VAL A 334 24.38 17.10 -13.93
N TYR A 335 24.36 18.27 -13.33
CA TYR A 335 25.29 19.37 -13.53
C TYR A 335 26.21 19.52 -12.33
N GLY A 336 27.52 19.55 -12.59
CA GLY A 336 28.55 19.72 -11.56
C GLY A 336 28.99 21.18 -11.39
N TRP A 337 29.71 21.42 -10.28
CA TRP A 337 30.34 22.70 -9.94
C TRP A 337 31.26 23.22 -11.11
N PRO A 338 31.47 24.56 -11.26
CA PRO A 338 30.77 25.64 -10.55
C PRO A 338 29.38 25.92 -11.14
N ASP A 339 28.56 26.67 -10.41
CA ASP A 339 27.25 27.14 -10.88
C ASP A 339 26.25 26.00 -11.25
N ALA A 340 26.31 24.86 -10.59
CA ALA A 340 25.51 23.68 -10.94
C ALA A 340 24.00 23.98 -11.11
N ALA A 341 23.41 24.72 -10.16
CA ALA A 341 21.99 25.07 -10.21
C ALA A 341 21.64 26.04 -11.36
N ARG A 342 22.53 26.99 -11.68
CA ARG A 342 22.33 27.90 -12.83
C ARG A 342 22.41 27.17 -14.16
N LYS A 343 23.31 26.18 -14.27
CA LYS A 343 23.42 25.32 -15.46
C LYS A 343 22.17 24.46 -15.64
N ALA A 344 21.68 23.85 -14.56
CA ALA A 344 20.45 23.06 -14.58
C ALA A 344 19.24 23.88 -15.03
N ARG A 345 19.09 25.12 -14.50
CA ARG A 345 18.03 26.05 -14.94
C ARG A 345 18.19 26.43 -16.41
N LYS A 346 19.42 26.69 -16.87
CA LYS A 346 19.65 26.99 -18.29
C LYS A 346 19.30 25.81 -19.21
N ALA A 347 19.57 24.59 -18.75
CA ALA A 347 19.20 23.38 -19.49
C ALA A 347 17.67 23.23 -19.61
N GLU A 348 16.91 23.52 -18.56
CA GLU A 348 15.45 23.58 -18.63
C GLU A 348 14.98 24.60 -19.66
N GLU A 349 15.51 25.84 -19.64
CA GLU A 349 15.15 26.86 -20.61
C GLU A 349 15.39 26.39 -22.05
N ILE A 350 16.54 25.70 -22.30
CA ILE A 350 16.87 25.14 -23.61
C ILE A 350 15.86 24.07 -24.02
N LEU A 351 15.51 23.16 -23.10
CA LEU A 351 14.53 22.11 -23.38
C LEU A 351 13.18 22.70 -23.74
N ARG A 352 12.65 23.60 -22.92
CA ARG A 352 11.36 24.28 -23.17
C ARG A 352 11.35 24.99 -24.53
N ALA A 353 12.43 25.72 -24.85
CA ALA A 353 12.55 26.41 -26.14
C ALA A 353 12.61 25.44 -27.33
N ARG A 354 13.28 24.29 -27.19
CA ARG A 354 13.33 23.24 -28.24
C ARG A 354 11.97 22.61 -28.46
N LEU A 355 11.26 22.25 -27.37
CA LEU A 355 9.93 21.65 -27.46
C LEU A 355 8.94 22.59 -28.16
N GLY A 356 9.01 23.89 -27.87
CA GLY A 356 8.21 24.91 -28.58
C GLY A 356 8.54 25.02 -30.07
N ARG A 357 9.83 24.95 -30.46
CA ARG A 357 10.22 24.95 -31.88
C ARG A 357 9.81 23.71 -32.67
N LEU A 358 9.63 22.58 -31.96
CA LEU A 358 9.19 21.33 -32.56
C LEU A 358 7.66 21.22 -32.64
N ASP A 359 6.95 22.28 -32.21
CA ASP A 359 5.48 22.34 -32.12
C ASP A 359 4.88 21.16 -31.30
N LEU A 360 5.60 20.76 -30.25
CA LEU A 360 5.16 19.70 -29.35
C LEU A 360 4.36 20.30 -28.21
N THR A 361 3.14 19.82 -28.07
CA THR A 361 2.22 20.20 -27.00
C THR A 361 2.11 19.09 -25.96
N PHE A 362 2.05 19.47 -24.68
CA PHE A 362 1.92 18.56 -23.55
C PHE A 362 0.88 19.10 -22.57
N ASP A 363 0.19 18.20 -21.87
CA ASP A 363 -0.76 18.57 -20.82
C ASP A 363 -0.02 19.18 -19.62
N ALA A 364 1.23 18.72 -19.36
CA ALA A 364 2.11 19.27 -18.34
C ALA A 364 3.59 19.11 -18.72
N ILE A 365 4.38 20.13 -18.36
CA ILE A 365 5.84 20.08 -18.35
C ILE A 365 6.31 20.48 -16.95
N HIS A 366 7.04 19.59 -16.29
CA HIS A 366 7.53 19.82 -14.94
C HIS A 366 9.05 19.66 -14.85
N ALA A 367 9.69 20.56 -14.10
CA ALA A 367 11.13 20.51 -13.84
C ALA A 367 11.40 20.63 -12.35
N GLU A 368 12.29 19.81 -11.86
CA GLU A 368 12.75 19.80 -10.46
C GLU A 368 14.27 19.83 -10.42
N TYR A 369 14.80 20.47 -9.39
CA TYR A 369 16.24 20.62 -9.17
C TYR A 369 16.62 19.85 -7.90
N ILE A 370 16.91 18.55 -8.07
CA ILE A 370 17.33 17.67 -6.96
C ILE A 370 18.70 18.13 -6.46
N GLY A 371 18.81 18.31 -5.15
CA GLY A 371 19.97 18.94 -4.50
C GLY A 371 19.79 20.44 -4.26
N ALA A 372 18.69 21.05 -4.74
CA ALA A 372 18.37 22.45 -4.50
C ALA A 372 16.98 22.62 -3.87
N ASN A 373 15.86 22.36 -4.60
CA ASN A 373 14.51 22.58 -4.08
C ASN A 373 13.50 21.47 -4.37
N ALA A 374 13.91 20.35 -4.93
CA ALA A 374 12.98 19.30 -5.39
C ALA A 374 12.04 18.78 -4.31
N CYS A 375 12.49 18.71 -3.04
CA CYS A 375 11.69 18.20 -1.94
C CYS A 375 10.71 19.22 -1.37
N HIS A 376 11.01 20.51 -1.48
CA HIS A 376 10.25 21.57 -0.82
C HIS A 376 9.58 22.55 -1.81
N GLY A 377 9.92 22.46 -3.09
CA GLY A 377 9.35 23.34 -4.12
C GLY A 377 9.50 24.82 -3.78
N ASP A 378 8.42 25.56 -3.97
CA ASP A 378 8.37 27.00 -3.71
C ASP A 378 8.39 27.39 -2.21
N ALA A 379 8.24 26.42 -1.30
CA ALA A 379 8.40 26.66 0.14
C ALA A 379 9.83 27.06 0.51
N LEU A 380 10.82 26.62 -0.26
CA LEU A 380 12.18 27.14 -0.20
C LEU A 380 12.36 28.27 -1.23
N SER A 381 11.74 29.40 -0.96
CA SER A 381 11.90 30.61 -1.76
C SER A 381 13.25 31.27 -1.49
N GLY A 382 14.14 31.26 -2.46
CA GLY A 382 15.43 31.91 -2.39
C GLY A 382 16.32 31.58 -3.58
N PRO A 383 17.41 32.32 -3.81
CA PRO A 383 18.38 31.94 -4.81
C PRO A 383 19.05 30.61 -4.39
N PHE A 384 19.27 29.72 -5.34
CA PHE A 384 20.06 28.50 -5.09
C PHE A 384 21.44 28.86 -4.52
N HIS A 385 21.90 28.05 -3.57
CA HIS A 385 23.23 28.28 -2.99
C HIS A 385 24.30 28.19 -4.10
N PRO A 386 25.13 29.23 -4.29
CA PRO A 386 26.08 29.28 -5.41
C PRO A 386 27.14 28.16 -5.37
N ASP A 387 27.45 27.66 -4.18
CA ASP A 387 28.46 26.63 -3.95
C ASP A 387 27.87 25.20 -3.93
N THR A 388 26.62 24.99 -4.36
CA THR A 388 26.05 23.66 -4.50
C THR A 388 26.92 22.84 -5.46
N PRO A 389 27.53 21.72 -5.00
CA PRO A 389 28.54 21.01 -5.80
C PRO A 389 27.94 20.33 -7.04
N GLU A 390 26.70 19.88 -6.94
CA GLU A 390 25.98 19.25 -8.04
C GLU A 390 24.47 19.39 -7.89
N VAL A 391 23.78 19.50 -9.01
CA VAL A 391 22.31 19.56 -9.08
C VAL A 391 21.84 18.66 -10.20
N ALA A 392 20.86 17.80 -9.91
CA ALA A 392 20.21 17.01 -10.93
C ALA A 392 18.90 17.71 -11.40
N LEU A 393 18.84 18.04 -12.68
CA LEU A 393 17.61 18.47 -13.36
C LEU A 393 16.79 17.22 -13.70
N ARG A 394 15.65 17.02 -13.02
CA ARG A 394 14.62 16.07 -13.40
C ARG A 394 13.57 16.81 -14.23
N PHE A 395 13.53 16.52 -15.54
CA PHE A 395 12.64 17.17 -16.48
C PHE A 395 11.64 16.16 -17.04
N GLY A 396 10.36 16.38 -16.82
CA GLY A 396 9.28 15.51 -17.22
C GLY A 396 8.26 16.18 -18.12
N VAL A 397 7.68 15.40 -19.02
CA VAL A 397 6.52 15.78 -19.82
C VAL A 397 5.40 14.76 -19.63
N ARG A 398 4.15 15.24 -19.68
CA ARG A 398 2.95 14.42 -19.71
C ARG A 398 2.03 14.88 -20.83
N GLY A 399 1.39 13.96 -21.54
CA GLY A 399 0.43 14.28 -22.58
C GLY A 399 -0.33 13.06 -23.08
N SER A 400 -1.44 13.31 -23.77
CA SER A 400 -2.28 12.28 -24.38
C SER A 400 -1.67 11.70 -25.65
N ASP A 401 -0.85 12.49 -26.38
CA ASP A 401 -0.15 12.01 -27.58
C ASP A 401 1.16 11.29 -27.23
N ARG A 402 1.14 9.97 -27.32
CA ARG A 402 2.32 9.13 -27.12
C ARG A 402 3.50 9.49 -28.03
N LYS A 403 3.22 9.90 -29.29
CA LYS A 403 4.28 10.23 -30.25
C LYS A 403 5.00 11.53 -29.84
N ALA A 404 4.26 12.52 -29.36
CA ALA A 404 4.85 13.75 -28.82
C ALA A 404 5.74 13.44 -27.60
N VAL A 405 5.26 12.62 -26.66
CA VAL A 405 6.05 12.19 -25.50
C VAL A 405 7.29 11.38 -25.93
N GLU A 406 7.16 10.50 -26.92
CA GLU A 406 8.31 9.77 -27.46
C GLU A 406 9.31 10.70 -28.13
N ARG A 407 8.84 11.71 -28.86
CA ARG A 407 9.71 12.71 -29.50
C ARG A 407 10.53 13.49 -28.48
N PHE A 408 9.92 13.88 -27.36
CA PHE A 408 10.62 14.53 -26.25
C PHE A 408 11.83 13.71 -25.76
N THR A 409 11.72 12.38 -25.66
CA THR A 409 12.81 11.53 -25.13
C THR A 409 14.14 11.68 -25.89
N ARG A 410 14.08 12.21 -27.12
CA ARG A 410 15.25 12.43 -27.99
C ARG A 410 15.93 13.78 -27.73
N GLU A 411 15.32 14.67 -26.95
CA GLU A 411 15.85 16.02 -26.69
C GLU A 411 16.78 16.08 -25.47
N ILE A 412 16.81 15.04 -24.63
CA ILE A 412 17.62 15.00 -23.40
C ILE A 412 19.11 14.81 -23.71
N ALA A 413 19.47 13.74 -24.42
CA ALA A 413 20.88 13.39 -24.69
C ALA A 413 21.66 14.49 -25.44
N PRO A 414 21.07 15.23 -26.39
CA PRO A 414 21.79 16.31 -27.09
C PRO A 414 22.32 17.41 -26.19
N LEU A 415 21.75 17.60 -24.97
CA LEU A 415 22.25 18.59 -24.01
C LEU A 415 23.67 18.27 -23.48
N ALA A 416 24.12 17.04 -23.61
CA ALA A 416 25.48 16.67 -23.25
C ALA A 416 26.55 17.45 -24.05
N LEU A 417 26.28 17.83 -25.29
CA LEU A 417 27.17 18.58 -26.16
C LEU A 417 26.63 19.97 -26.53
N ASN A 418 25.31 20.15 -26.49
CA ASN A 418 24.64 21.36 -26.96
C ASN A 418 23.98 22.15 -25.80
N GLY A 419 24.40 21.90 -24.57
CA GLY A 419 23.91 22.57 -23.37
C GLY A 419 25.04 23.14 -22.52
N PRO A 420 24.74 23.59 -21.29
CA PRO A 420 25.75 24.06 -20.33
C PRO A 420 26.81 22.97 -20.04
N PRO A 421 28.06 23.38 -19.75
CA PRO A 421 29.17 22.44 -19.53
C PRO A 421 29.06 21.68 -18.18
N VAL A 422 29.90 20.64 -18.04
CA VAL A 422 29.98 19.78 -16.83
C VAL A 422 28.64 19.09 -16.56
N VAL A 423 28.17 18.36 -17.54
CA VAL A 423 26.92 17.62 -17.49
C VAL A 423 27.13 16.15 -17.75
N THR A 424 26.36 15.33 -17.04
CA THR A 424 26.12 13.92 -17.42
C THR A 424 24.62 13.62 -17.41
N TYR A 425 24.15 12.69 -18.24
CA TYR A 425 22.79 12.22 -18.17
C TYR A 425 22.74 10.82 -17.56
N VAL A 426 21.72 10.57 -16.75
CA VAL A 426 21.56 9.35 -15.97
C VAL A 426 20.37 8.54 -16.49
N GLY A 427 20.50 7.22 -16.50
CA GLY A 427 19.42 6.31 -16.91
C GLY A 427 19.23 6.14 -18.41
N GLY A 428 20.09 6.77 -19.24
CA GLY A 428 20.00 6.69 -20.69
C GLY A 428 18.81 7.45 -21.28
N ARG A 429 18.32 7.00 -22.45
CA ARG A 429 17.15 7.62 -23.10
C ARG A 429 15.89 7.37 -22.26
N PRO A 430 15.11 8.41 -21.92
CA PRO A 430 13.87 8.27 -21.19
C PRO A 430 12.91 7.26 -21.83
N LYS A 431 12.24 6.46 -21.02
CA LYS A 431 11.18 5.54 -21.46
C LYS A 431 9.84 6.27 -21.45
N VAL A 432 9.01 5.97 -22.45
CA VAL A 432 7.61 6.41 -22.43
C VAL A 432 6.81 5.42 -21.56
N GLU A 433 6.18 5.94 -20.55
CA GLU A 433 5.33 5.19 -19.63
C GLU A 433 3.88 5.64 -19.75
N GLU A 434 2.96 4.71 -19.67
CA GLU A 434 1.54 5.04 -19.52
C GLU A 434 1.26 5.59 -18.12
N VAL A 435 0.57 6.69 -18.05
CA VAL A 435 0.10 7.27 -16.79
C VAL A 435 -1.21 6.61 -16.38
N VAL A 436 -1.22 6.02 -15.20
CA VAL A 436 -2.45 5.56 -14.56
C VAL A 436 -2.82 6.57 -13.51
N ALA A 437 -4.05 7.06 -13.57
CA ALA A 437 -4.61 7.98 -12.60
C ALA A 437 -5.61 7.24 -11.71
N TYR A 438 -5.84 7.80 -10.53
CA TYR A 438 -6.73 7.28 -9.52
C TYR A 438 -8.05 8.05 -9.52
N TRP A 439 -9.16 7.33 -9.37
CA TRP A 439 -10.50 7.86 -9.25
C TRP A 439 -11.15 7.26 -8.00
N PRO A 440 -11.10 7.99 -6.86
CA PRO A 440 -11.78 7.56 -5.65
C PRO A 440 -13.28 7.77 -5.81
N ALA A 441 -14.07 6.75 -5.46
CA ALA A 441 -15.52 6.85 -5.51
C ALA A 441 -16.16 6.16 -4.31
N LEU A 442 -17.43 6.43 -4.08
CA LEU A 442 -18.24 5.72 -3.10
C LEU A 442 -19.33 4.91 -3.80
N ILE A 443 -19.59 3.71 -3.28
CA ILE A 443 -20.68 2.83 -3.72
C ILE A 443 -21.53 2.43 -2.52
N PRO A 444 -22.89 2.42 -2.63
CA PRO A 444 -23.73 1.90 -1.55
C PRO A 444 -23.37 0.45 -1.23
N LYS A 445 -23.29 0.10 0.05
CA LYS A 445 -23.03 -1.28 0.50
C LYS A 445 -24.04 -2.28 -0.05
N SER A 446 -25.30 -1.86 -0.26
CA SER A 446 -26.34 -2.67 -0.86
C SER A 446 -26.08 -3.11 -2.31
N GLU A 447 -25.18 -2.44 -3.02
CA GLU A 447 -24.78 -2.78 -4.39
C GLU A 447 -23.63 -3.79 -4.47
N VAL A 448 -23.02 -4.12 -3.33
CA VAL A 448 -21.84 -4.97 -3.23
C VAL A 448 -22.17 -6.22 -2.44
N SER A 449 -21.89 -7.37 -3.03
CA SER A 449 -21.94 -8.65 -2.33
C SER A 449 -20.56 -9.28 -2.35
N TRP A 450 -20.16 -9.82 -1.22
CA TRP A 450 -18.94 -10.61 -1.10
C TRP A 450 -19.27 -12.06 -0.75
N ASN A 451 -18.33 -12.96 -1.02
CA ASN A 451 -18.43 -14.36 -0.63
C ASN A 451 -17.05 -14.94 -0.34
N VAL A 452 -17.05 -16.04 0.42
CA VAL A 452 -15.84 -16.80 0.75
C VAL A 452 -15.87 -18.13 0.04
N VAL A 453 -14.80 -18.44 -0.67
CA VAL A 453 -14.58 -19.74 -1.31
C VAL A 453 -13.48 -20.48 -0.57
N MET A 454 -13.78 -21.68 -0.08
CA MET A 454 -12.79 -22.53 0.58
C MET A 454 -12.11 -23.46 -0.42
N ARG A 455 -10.78 -23.55 -0.32
CA ARG A 455 -9.94 -24.48 -1.08
C ARG A 455 -9.20 -25.39 -0.10
N GLU A 456 -9.35 -26.69 -0.25
CA GLU A 456 -8.50 -27.66 0.45
C GLU A 456 -7.26 -27.96 -0.39
N VAL A 457 -6.12 -28.02 0.28
CA VAL A 457 -4.86 -28.45 -0.33
C VAL A 457 -4.79 -29.96 -0.28
N HIS A 458 -4.89 -30.60 -1.43
CA HIS A 458 -4.82 -32.05 -1.57
C HIS A 458 -3.41 -32.50 -1.96
N ALA A 459 -3.07 -33.77 -1.66
CA ALA A 459 -1.78 -34.36 -1.99
C ALA A 459 -1.58 -34.52 -3.52
#